data_77b50111f22a396bbd9b64d20aa29fdc
#
_entry.id   77b50111f22a396bbd9b64d20aa29fdc
#
_cell.length_a   1.000
_cell.length_b   1.000
_cell.length_c   1.000
_cell.angle_alpha   90.00
_cell.angle_beta   90.00
_cell.angle_gamma   90.00
#
_symmetry.space_group_name_H-M   'P 1'
#
loop_
_entity.id
_entity.type
_entity.pdbx_description
1 polymer ?
#
loop_
_entity_poly.entity_id
_entity_poly.type
_entity_poly.pdbx_seq_one_letter_code
_entity_poly.pdbx_strand_id
1 'polypeptide(L)'
;LHVRSRRQRQMCIRDSIKAVLRFEPQSVVVVDLNENGLAELVRDVRSTEGLYVPDEFRCYTLNFADPIFERIFREEKGFDIVANFSAHKHVRSEKDKYSVQALIENNDIKAKKLMDLLCVFPPKHFFCVSTDKAANPVNIMGASKRIMEDLVMAYNEHFKVTTARFANVAFSNGSLPDGWIHRLQKKQPLAAPSDVKRYFVSPEESGQICMLACILGNGGEVFFPKLGEEQMLTFSSICDDFVKAEGFKKVECKNDPEAKKYAADMDYESDNYPVVYFKSDT
;
A
#
# COMPACT_ATOMS: atom_id res chain seq x y z
N LEU A 1 19.63 -18.73 8.77
CA LEU A 1 19.08 -17.35 8.75
C LEU A 1 18.26 -17.17 7.47
N HIS A 2 16.96 -17.33 7.57
CA HIS A 2 16.09 -17.18 6.40
C HIS A 2 15.89 -15.69 6.07
N VAL A 3 16.51 -15.24 4.98
CA VAL A 3 16.40 -13.90 4.39
C VAL A 3 15.04 -13.77 3.66
N ARG A 4 13.92 -13.97 4.38
CA ARG A 4 12.58 -13.71 3.82
C ARG A 4 12.09 -12.26 4.02
N SER A 5 12.74 -11.45 4.86
CA SER A 5 12.19 -10.19 5.35
C SER A 5 12.50 -8.94 4.51
N ARG A 6 13.34 -9.00 3.48
CA ARG A 6 13.63 -7.83 2.63
C ARG A 6 12.62 -7.60 1.50
N ARG A 7 11.69 -8.54 1.27
CA ARG A 7 10.78 -8.54 0.11
C ARG A 7 9.49 -7.71 0.25
N GLN A 8 9.20 -7.11 1.41
CA GLN A 8 7.84 -6.61 1.69
C GLN A 8 7.63 -5.09 1.59
N ARG A 9 8.56 -4.32 1.06
CA ARG A 9 8.55 -2.85 1.15
C ARG A 9 7.86 -2.13 -0.01
N GLN A 10 6.82 -2.53 -0.59
CA GLN A 10 5.98 -1.79 -1.57
C GLN A 10 4.99 -2.75 -2.23
N MET A 11 4.25 -3.47 -1.43
CA MET A 11 3.53 -4.64 -1.92
C MET A 11 2.45 -4.31 -2.95
N CYS A 12 1.61 -3.29 -2.74
CA CYS A 12 0.50 -3.03 -3.67
C CYS A 12 0.98 -2.63 -5.08
N ILE A 13 1.97 -1.74 -5.20
CA ILE A 13 2.51 -1.33 -6.51
C ILE A 13 3.24 -2.50 -7.18
N ARG A 14 4.08 -3.22 -6.43
CA ARG A 14 4.84 -4.35 -6.95
C ARG A 14 3.93 -5.46 -7.49
N ASP A 15 2.92 -5.84 -6.71
CA ASP A 15 2.02 -6.91 -7.11
C ASP A 15 1.13 -6.49 -8.28
N SER A 16 0.69 -5.21 -8.32
CA SER A 16 0.00 -4.64 -9.48
C SER A 16 0.89 -4.62 -10.72
N ILE A 17 2.18 -4.24 -10.61
CA ILE A 17 3.12 -4.26 -11.72
C ILE A 17 3.35 -5.69 -12.21
N LYS A 18 3.57 -6.66 -11.30
CA LYS A 18 3.69 -8.07 -11.70
C LYS A 18 2.43 -8.60 -12.40
N ALA A 19 1.25 -8.17 -11.95
CA ALA A 19 0.00 -8.50 -12.59
C ALA A 19 -0.11 -7.87 -14.00
N VAL A 20 0.30 -6.61 -14.17
CA VAL A 20 0.38 -5.92 -15.48
C VAL A 20 1.34 -6.63 -16.42
N LEU A 21 2.52 -7.02 -15.94
CA LEU A 21 3.54 -7.68 -16.78
C LEU A 21 3.07 -9.03 -17.37
N ARG A 22 2.08 -9.68 -16.77
CA ARG A 22 1.45 -10.89 -17.35
C ARG A 22 0.66 -10.63 -18.65
N PHE A 23 0.33 -9.37 -18.94
CA PHE A 23 -0.34 -8.96 -20.16
C PHE A 23 0.64 -8.47 -21.24
N GLU A 24 1.93 -8.67 -21.04
CA GLU A 24 3.00 -8.36 -21.99
C GLU A 24 2.93 -6.93 -22.54
N PRO A 25 2.90 -5.89 -21.68
CA PRO A 25 2.84 -4.51 -22.14
C PRO A 25 4.09 -4.14 -22.94
N GLN A 26 3.95 -3.29 -23.94
CA GLN A 26 5.07 -2.81 -24.75
C GLN A 26 6.07 -1.99 -23.93
N SER A 27 5.56 -1.16 -23.00
CA SER A 27 6.38 -0.33 -22.13
C SER A 27 5.75 -0.20 -20.73
N VAL A 28 6.59 -0.04 -19.73
CA VAL A 28 6.17 0.26 -18.35
C VAL A 28 7.07 1.34 -17.78
N VAL A 29 6.46 2.42 -17.31
CA VAL A 29 7.15 3.51 -16.61
C VAL A 29 6.67 3.58 -15.17
N VAL A 30 7.59 3.46 -14.23
CA VAL A 30 7.31 3.53 -12.80
C VAL A 30 7.97 4.76 -12.20
N VAL A 31 7.19 5.54 -11.47
CA VAL A 31 7.65 6.77 -10.81
C VAL A 31 7.37 6.69 -9.31
N ASP A 32 8.38 6.87 -8.49
CA ASP A 32 8.27 6.91 -7.03
C ASP A 32 9.37 7.79 -6.44
N LEU A 33 9.13 8.37 -5.27
CA LEU A 33 10.15 9.09 -4.50
C LEU A 33 11.15 8.15 -3.80
N ASN A 34 10.79 6.90 -3.63
CA ASN A 34 11.58 5.90 -2.93
C ASN A 34 12.54 5.17 -3.88
N GLU A 35 13.75 5.70 -4.03
CA GLU A 35 14.80 5.12 -4.87
C GLU A 35 15.10 3.65 -4.52
N ASN A 36 15.24 3.33 -3.22
CA ASN A 36 15.50 1.96 -2.78
C ASN A 36 14.35 1.01 -3.17
N GLY A 37 13.12 1.50 -3.08
CA GLY A 37 11.94 0.75 -3.48
C GLY A 37 11.91 0.46 -4.97
N LEU A 38 12.26 1.43 -5.81
CA LEU A 38 12.39 1.23 -7.25
C LEU A 38 13.51 0.23 -7.60
N ALA A 39 14.66 0.34 -6.94
CA ALA A 39 15.76 -0.61 -7.14
C ALA A 39 15.36 -2.05 -6.77
N GLU A 40 14.64 -2.23 -5.65
CA GLU A 40 14.13 -3.55 -5.26
C GLU A 40 13.03 -4.06 -6.21
N LEU A 41 12.17 -3.19 -6.72
CA LEU A 41 11.19 -3.54 -7.73
C LEU A 41 11.86 -4.10 -8.99
N VAL A 42 12.88 -3.40 -9.53
CA VAL A 42 13.62 -3.84 -10.72
C VAL A 42 14.28 -5.19 -10.49
N ARG A 43 14.92 -5.39 -9.33
CA ARG A 43 15.52 -6.68 -8.97
C ARG A 43 14.48 -7.80 -8.90
N ASP A 44 13.34 -7.53 -8.27
CA ASP A 44 12.30 -8.51 -8.07
C ASP A 44 11.65 -8.94 -9.40
N VAL A 45 11.30 -8.01 -10.29
CA VAL A 45 10.70 -8.35 -11.58
C VAL A 45 11.68 -9.11 -12.48
N ARG A 46 12.96 -8.74 -12.49
CA ARG A 46 14.02 -9.41 -13.27
C ARG A 46 14.40 -10.78 -12.74
N SER A 47 14.22 -11.04 -11.44
CA SER A 47 14.52 -12.33 -10.81
C SER A 47 13.32 -13.26 -10.69
N THR A 48 12.13 -12.82 -11.10
CA THR A 48 10.92 -13.66 -11.07
C THR A 48 10.91 -14.54 -12.31
N GLU A 49 11.00 -15.86 -12.11
CA GLU A 49 10.99 -16.84 -13.20
C GLU A 49 9.68 -16.79 -13.98
N GLY A 50 9.78 -16.83 -15.31
CA GLY A 50 8.62 -16.82 -16.21
C GLY A 50 7.85 -15.50 -16.29
N LEU A 51 8.34 -14.42 -15.68
CA LEU A 51 7.71 -13.12 -15.78
C LEU A 51 8.27 -12.36 -16.99
N TYR A 52 7.37 -11.96 -17.91
CA TYR A 52 7.73 -11.07 -19.00
C TYR A 52 8.11 -9.68 -18.45
N VAL A 53 9.23 -9.13 -18.93
CA VAL A 53 9.64 -7.76 -18.64
C VAL A 53 9.96 -7.08 -19.97
N PRO A 54 9.26 -6.01 -20.36
CA PRO A 54 9.53 -5.32 -21.61
C PRO A 54 10.91 -4.65 -21.63
N ASP A 55 11.52 -4.50 -22.77
CA ASP A 55 12.77 -3.76 -22.94
C ASP A 55 12.64 -2.32 -22.43
N GLU A 56 11.48 -1.72 -22.63
CA GLU A 56 11.09 -0.38 -22.18
C GLU A 56 10.54 -0.38 -20.75
N PHE A 57 11.19 -1.10 -19.82
CA PHE A 57 10.87 -1.03 -18.39
C PHE A 57 11.74 0.02 -17.71
N ARG A 58 11.16 1.18 -17.41
CA ARG A 58 11.86 2.35 -16.89
C ARG A 58 11.36 2.75 -15.49
N CYS A 59 12.28 3.10 -14.60
CA CYS A 59 11.99 3.57 -13.25
C CYS A 59 12.64 4.93 -13.02
N TYR A 60 11.86 5.89 -12.50
CA TYR A 60 12.33 7.25 -12.22
C TYR A 60 12.09 7.64 -10.77
N THR A 61 13.16 8.05 -10.08
CA THR A 61 13.08 8.59 -8.71
C THR A 61 12.75 10.08 -8.78
N LEU A 62 11.46 10.41 -8.82
CA LEU A 62 10.98 11.78 -8.87
C LEU A 62 9.54 11.92 -8.35
N ASN A 63 9.14 13.15 -8.07
CA ASN A 63 7.75 13.45 -7.71
C ASN A 63 6.93 13.62 -8.98
N PHE A 64 5.76 13.00 -9.04
CA PHE A 64 4.86 13.11 -10.19
C PHE A 64 4.28 14.53 -10.39
N ALA A 65 4.46 15.45 -9.44
CA ALA A 65 4.11 16.87 -9.59
C ALA A 65 5.27 17.75 -10.05
N ASP A 66 6.47 17.18 -10.29
CA ASP A 66 7.64 17.92 -10.74
C ASP A 66 7.61 18.18 -12.26
N PRO A 67 8.23 19.27 -12.75
CA PRO A 67 8.28 19.55 -14.19
C PRO A 67 8.93 18.45 -15.02
N ILE A 68 9.86 17.67 -14.44
CA ILE A 68 10.49 16.53 -15.12
C ILE A 68 9.45 15.45 -15.47
N PHE A 69 8.46 15.22 -14.59
CA PHE A 69 7.39 14.27 -14.84
C PHE A 69 6.55 14.68 -16.07
N GLU A 70 6.21 15.96 -16.18
CA GLU A 70 5.51 16.47 -17.36
C GLU A 70 6.32 16.28 -18.64
N ARG A 71 7.65 16.45 -18.60
CA ARG A 71 8.53 16.20 -19.74
C ARG A 71 8.48 14.75 -20.22
N ILE A 72 8.41 13.78 -19.28
CA ILE A 72 8.24 12.36 -19.64
C ILE A 72 6.96 12.18 -20.46
N PHE A 73 5.84 12.75 -20.03
CA PHE A 73 4.58 12.68 -20.78
C PHE A 73 4.68 13.31 -22.19
N ARG A 74 5.42 14.41 -22.33
CA ARG A 74 5.64 15.05 -23.63
C ARG A 74 6.49 14.19 -24.56
N GLU A 75 7.56 13.59 -24.04
CA GLU A 75 8.47 12.73 -24.82
C GLU A 75 7.80 11.43 -25.24
N GLU A 76 7.05 10.80 -24.34
CA GLU A 76 6.29 9.56 -24.57
C GLU A 76 4.97 9.79 -25.36
N LYS A 77 4.54 11.05 -25.53
CA LYS A 77 3.23 11.42 -26.11
C LYS A 77 2.02 10.83 -25.35
N GLY A 78 2.17 10.64 -24.05
CA GLY A 78 1.18 10.05 -23.17
C GLY A 78 1.33 8.53 -22.99
N PHE A 79 0.40 7.95 -22.23
CA PHE A 79 0.36 6.51 -21.93
C PHE A 79 -1.07 6.00 -22.08
N ASP A 80 -1.24 4.76 -22.53
CA ASP A 80 -2.57 4.14 -22.65
C ASP A 80 -3.27 3.98 -21.31
N ILE A 81 -2.53 3.57 -20.27
CA ILE A 81 -3.03 3.39 -18.91
C ILE A 81 -2.15 4.17 -17.95
N VAL A 82 -2.76 4.96 -17.09
CA VAL A 82 -2.07 5.68 -16.00
C VAL A 82 -2.68 5.25 -14.68
N ALA A 83 -1.84 4.83 -13.74
CA ALA A 83 -2.28 4.39 -12.42
C ALA A 83 -1.61 5.19 -11.31
N ASN A 84 -2.39 5.82 -10.43
CA ASN A 84 -1.91 6.56 -9.27
C ASN A 84 -2.10 5.76 -7.99
N PHE A 85 -0.97 5.31 -7.42
CA PHE A 85 -0.90 4.62 -6.12
C PHE A 85 -0.36 5.52 -5.01
N SER A 86 0.01 6.76 -5.32
CA SER A 86 0.61 7.66 -4.34
C SER A 86 -0.43 8.16 -3.35
N ALA A 87 -0.12 8.10 -2.07
CA ALA A 87 -0.95 8.67 -1.02
C ALA A 87 -0.20 8.83 0.31
N HIS A 88 -0.54 9.85 1.06
CA HIS A 88 -0.35 9.87 2.50
C HIS A 88 -1.50 9.11 3.15
N LYS A 89 -1.22 7.92 3.72
CA LYS A 89 -2.24 6.94 4.15
C LYS A 89 -2.32 6.72 5.67
N HIS A 90 -1.43 7.33 6.44
CA HIS A 90 -1.37 7.11 7.87
C HIS A 90 -2.19 8.14 8.65
N VAL A 91 -3.13 7.68 9.48
CA VAL A 91 -3.93 8.52 10.38
C VAL A 91 -3.03 9.32 11.35
N ARG A 92 -1.86 8.79 11.70
CA ARG A 92 -0.87 9.51 12.52
C ARG A 92 -0.36 10.82 11.89
N SER A 93 -0.51 10.98 10.59
CA SER A 93 -0.17 12.22 9.87
C SER A 93 -1.14 13.37 10.14
N GLU A 94 -2.18 13.17 10.94
CA GLU A 94 -3.17 14.21 11.31
C GLU A 94 -2.81 14.99 12.59
N LYS A 95 -1.68 14.67 13.23
CA LYS A 95 -1.35 15.17 14.58
C LYS A 95 -0.97 16.63 14.64
N ASP A 96 -0.59 17.24 13.52
CA ASP A 96 -0.20 18.63 13.46
C ASP A 96 -0.57 19.29 12.11
N LYS A 97 -0.65 20.61 12.10
CA LYS A 97 -1.09 21.38 10.93
C LYS A 97 -0.23 21.19 9.69
N TYR A 98 1.07 20.97 9.84
CA TYR A 98 1.98 20.83 8.71
C TYR A 98 1.82 19.43 8.07
N SER A 99 1.65 18.41 8.89
CA SER A 99 1.36 17.07 8.42
C SER A 99 0.01 16.97 7.72
N VAL A 100 -1.01 17.67 8.21
CA VAL A 100 -2.32 17.82 7.55
C VAL A 100 -2.18 18.53 6.21
N GLN A 101 -1.44 19.65 6.17
CA GLN A 101 -1.18 20.38 4.93
C GLN A 101 -0.47 19.49 3.91
N ALA A 102 0.59 18.78 4.31
CA ALA A 102 1.31 17.86 3.43
C ALA A 102 0.43 16.71 2.92
N LEU A 103 -0.51 16.24 3.75
CA LEU A 103 -1.46 15.20 3.37
C LEU A 103 -2.42 15.70 2.28
N ILE A 104 -3.02 16.86 2.45
CA ILE A 104 -3.92 17.48 1.47
C ILE A 104 -3.15 17.85 0.19
N GLU A 105 -1.96 18.45 0.32
CA GLU A 105 -1.10 18.75 -0.83
C GLU A 105 -0.81 17.48 -1.66
N ASN A 106 -0.47 16.39 -1.01
CA ASN A 106 -0.13 15.15 -1.72
C ASN A 106 -1.36 14.42 -2.28
N ASN A 107 -2.43 14.28 -1.50
CA ASN A 107 -3.58 13.47 -1.90
C ASN A 107 -4.51 14.21 -2.86
N ASP A 108 -4.67 15.52 -2.71
CA ASP A 108 -5.67 16.30 -3.45
C ASP A 108 -5.04 17.22 -4.49
N ILE A 109 -4.13 18.12 -4.08
CA ILE A 109 -3.59 19.15 -4.98
C ILE A 109 -2.71 18.53 -6.07
N LYS A 110 -1.82 17.60 -5.72
CA LYS A 110 -0.98 16.90 -6.71
C LYS A 110 -1.80 15.96 -7.59
N ALA A 111 -2.85 15.32 -7.04
CA ALA A 111 -3.77 14.54 -7.84
C ALA A 111 -4.44 15.41 -8.91
N LYS A 112 -4.90 16.62 -8.53
CA LYS A 112 -5.45 17.56 -9.50
C LYS A 112 -4.46 17.94 -10.59
N LYS A 113 -3.21 18.27 -10.25
CA LYS A 113 -2.17 18.57 -11.24
C LYS A 113 -1.94 17.41 -12.22
N LEU A 114 -1.95 16.17 -11.71
CA LEU A 114 -1.88 14.99 -12.56
C LEU A 114 -3.08 14.92 -13.52
N MET A 115 -4.29 15.10 -13.03
CA MET A 115 -5.49 15.06 -13.86
C MET A 115 -5.48 16.15 -14.94
N ASP A 116 -5.03 17.37 -14.62
CA ASP A 116 -4.87 18.47 -15.58
C ASP A 116 -3.85 18.09 -16.67
N LEU A 117 -2.73 17.46 -16.31
CA LEU A 117 -1.74 16.93 -17.28
C LEU A 117 -2.36 15.87 -18.18
N LEU A 118 -3.17 14.98 -17.62
CA LEU A 118 -3.85 13.92 -18.37
C LEU A 118 -4.94 14.46 -19.31
N CYS A 119 -5.46 15.65 -19.09
CA CYS A 119 -6.31 16.32 -20.08
C CYS A 119 -5.51 16.73 -21.34
N VAL A 120 -4.21 17.01 -21.19
CA VAL A 120 -3.32 17.32 -22.33
C VAL A 120 -2.86 16.03 -23.03
N PHE A 121 -2.66 14.96 -22.28
CA PHE A 121 -2.21 13.65 -22.76
C PHE A 121 -3.20 12.57 -22.28
N PRO A 122 -4.42 12.50 -22.85
CA PRO A 122 -5.49 11.66 -22.33
C PRO A 122 -5.18 10.17 -22.44
N PRO A 123 -5.16 9.42 -21.32
CA PRO A 123 -5.02 7.98 -21.36
C PRO A 123 -6.34 7.34 -21.81
N LYS A 124 -6.27 6.10 -22.27
CA LYS A 124 -7.47 5.29 -22.49
C LYS A 124 -8.16 4.98 -21.16
N HIS A 125 -7.36 4.85 -20.07
CA HIS A 125 -7.86 4.58 -18.74
C HIS A 125 -6.94 5.16 -17.65
N PHE A 126 -7.54 5.89 -16.71
CA PHE A 126 -6.89 6.31 -15.47
C PHE A 126 -7.45 5.51 -14.30
N PHE A 127 -6.55 4.99 -13.47
CA PHE A 127 -6.88 4.27 -12.24
C PHE A 127 -6.27 4.98 -11.02
N CYS A 128 -7.02 5.03 -9.92
CA CYS A 128 -6.51 5.58 -8.67
C CYS A 128 -6.85 4.68 -7.47
N VAL A 129 -5.86 4.40 -6.63
CA VAL A 129 -6.11 3.65 -5.39
C VAL A 129 -6.74 4.53 -4.31
N SER A 130 -7.80 4.04 -3.71
CA SER A 130 -8.48 4.63 -2.57
C SER A 130 -8.53 3.67 -1.37
N THR A 131 -9.38 3.94 -0.41
CA THR A 131 -9.50 3.21 0.85
C THR A 131 -10.96 3.08 1.27
N ASP A 132 -11.26 2.07 2.07
CA ASP A 132 -12.54 1.88 2.77
C ASP A 132 -12.92 3.12 3.61
N LYS A 133 -11.94 3.84 4.14
CA LYS A 133 -12.14 5.06 4.95
C LYS A 133 -12.68 6.25 4.16
N ALA A 134 -12.60 6.22 2.84
CA ALA A 134 -13.23 7.21 1.96
C ALA A 134 -14.75 7.03 1.85
N ALA A 135 -15.29 5.84 2.16
CA ALA A 135 -16.73 5.60 2.10
C ALA A 135 -17.51 6.36 3.17
N ASN A 136 -16.97 6.37 4.40
CA ASN A 136 -17.53 7.11 5.53
C ASN A 136 -16.38 7.74 6.34
N PRO A 137 -15.86 8.91 5.92
CA PRO A 137 -14.69 9.50 6.52
C PRO A 137 -14.96 10.03 7.93
N VAL A 138 -14.23 9.49 8.91
CA VAL A 138 -14.28 9.92 10.32
C VAL A 138 -13.02 10.69 10.74
N ASN A 139 -12.08 10.87 9.82
CA ASN A 139 -10.81 11.55 10.04
C ASN A 139 -10.34 12.28 8.77
N ILE A 140 -9.34 13.15 8.90
CA ILE A 140 -8.84 14.00 7.81
C ILE A 140 -8.27 13.14 6.67
N MET A 141 -7.56 12.06 6.98
CA MET A 141 -7.02 11.18 5.94
C MET A 141 -8.14 10.52 5.12
N GLY A 142 -9.19 10.03 5.76
CA GLY A 142 -10.37 9.49 5.06
C GLY A 142 -11.08 10.55 4.23
N ALA A 143 -11.22 11.77 4.78
CA ALA A 143 -11.83 12.92 4.08
C ALA A 143 -11.01 13.33 2.84
N SER A 144 -9.68 13.43 2.94
CA SER A 144 -8.83 13.74 1.79
C SER A 144 -8.94 12.67 0.70
N LYS A 145 -8.99 11.39 1.08
CA LYS A 145 -9.18 10.33 0.09
C LYS A 145 -10.55 10.38 -0.57
N ARG A 146 -11.58 10.81 0.14
CA ARG A 146 -12.90 11.05 -0.44
C ARG A 146 -12.89 12.22 -1.42
N ILE A 147 -12.27 13.34 -1.04
CA ILE A 147 -12.10 14.50 -1.93
C ILE A 147 -11.32 14.09 -3.19
N MET A 148 -10.23 13.35 -3.02
CA MET A 148 -9.46 12.82 -4.14
C MET A 148 -10.33 11.94 -5.07
N GLU A 149 -11.16 11.04 -4.54
CA GLU A 149 -12.07 10.22 -5.35
C GLU A 149 -13.04 11.09 -6.15
N ASP A 150 -13.72 12.02 -5.49
CA ASP A 150 -14.69 12.91 -6.14
C ASP A 150 -13.99 13.77 -7.21
N LEU A 151 -12.78 14.24 -6.91
CA LEU A 151 -11.97 15.01 -7.86
C LEU A 151 -11.60 14.17 -9.10
N VAL A 152 -11.02 12.97 -8.94
CA VAL A 152 -10.60 12.17 -10.09
C VAL A 152 -11.80 11.68 -10.90
N MET A 153 -12.93 11.38 -10.24
CA MET A 153 -14.16 10.97 -10.92
C MET A 153 -14.78 12.07 -11.77
N ALA A 154 -14.60 13.35 -11.39
CA ALA A 154 -15.04 14.48 -12.20
C ALA A 154 -14.39 14.53 -13.60
N TYR A 155 -13.21 13.92 -13.77
CA TYR A 155 -12.53 13.83 -15.06
C TYR A 155 -13.01 12.67 -15.95
N ASN A 156 -13.97 11.87 -15.50
CA ASN A 156 -14.49 10.75 -16.28
C ASN A 156 -15.17 11.19 -17.59
N GLU A 157 -15.51 12.47 -17.72
CA GLU A 157 -16.01 13.06 -18.98
C GLU A 157 -14.89 13.22 -20.04
N HIS A 158 -13.63 13.25 -19.63
CA HIS A 158 -12.48 13.45 -20.51
C HIS A 158 -11.82 12.13 -20.92
N PHE A 159 -11.71 11.20 -19.99
CA PHE A 159 -11.15 9.87 -20.20
C PHE A 159 -11.70 8.92 -19.11
N LYS A 160 -11.64 7.62 -19.38
CA LYS A 160 -12.14 6.61 -18.43
C LYS A 160 -11.40 6.69 -17.09
N VAL A 161 -12.14 6.80 -15.99
CA VAL A 161 -11.61 6.84 -14.62
C VAL A 161 -12.24 5.75 -13.78
N THR A 162 -11.42 4.98 -13.09
CA THR A 162 -11.87 4.02 -12.06
C THR A 162 -11.06 4.15 -10.79
N THR A 163 -11.64 3.75 -9.66
CA THR A 163 -10.93 3.67 -8.38
C THR A 163 -11.15 2.31 -7.73
N ALA A 164 -10.27 1.96 -6.78
CA ALA A 164 -10.47 0.79 -5.93
C ALA A 164 -10.30 1.17 -4.46
N ARG A 165 -11.26 0.76 -3.64
CA ARG A 165 -11.22 0.91 -2.18
C ARG A 165 -10.78 -0.39 -1.56
N PHE A 166 -9.69 -0.34 -0.80
CA PHE A 166 -9.20 -1.49 -0.06
C PHE A 166 -9.47 -1.35 1.42
N ALA A 167 -9.74 -2.47 2.06
CA ALA A 167 -9.55 -2.68 3.48
C ALA A 167 -8.04 -2.64 3.83
N ASN A 168 -7.63 -3.20 4.97
CA ASN A 168 -6.21 -3.27 5.28
C ASN A 168 -5.53 -4.32 4.39
N VAL A 169 -4.53 -3.91 3.62
CA VAL A 169 -3.66 -4.86 2.93
C VAL A 169 -2.69 -5.44 3.94
N ALA A 170 -2.77 -6.75 4.14
CA ALA A 170 -1.96 -7.46 5.12
C ALA A 170 -0.45 -7.23 4.86
N PHE A 171 0.30 -6.96 5.92
CA PHE A 171 1.75 -6.70 5.87
C PHE A 171 2.19 -5.59 4.90
N SER A 172 1.27 -4.69 4.50
CA SER A 172 1.64 -3.52 3.68
C SER A 172 2.59 -2.60 4.44
N ASN A 173 3.46 -1.91 3.70
CA ASN A 173 4.49 -1.03 4.26
C ASN A 173 3.92 -0.02 5.27
N GLY A 174 4.51 0.01 6.46
CA GLY A 174 4.09 0.85 7.59
C GLY A 174 2.81 0.39 8.28
N SER A 175 2.24 -0.77 7.95
CA SER A 175 1.16 -1.39 8.71
C SER A 175 1.66 -1.95 10.04
N LEU A 176 0.74 -2.23 10.96
CA LEU A 176 1.11 -2.85 12.24
C LEU A 176 1.77 -4.23 12.05
N PRO A 177 1.24 -5.13 11.20
CA PRO A 177 1.91 -6.40 10.90
C PRO A 177 3.29 -6.26 10.24
N ASP A 178 3.51 -5.27 9.38
CA ASP A 178 4.84 -4.96 8.85
C ASP A 178 5.81 -4.53 9.99
N GLY A 179 5.30 -3.77 10.94
CA GLY A 179 6.04 -3.41 12.15
C GLY A 179 6.48 -4.63 12.98
N TRP A 180 5.70 -5.71 13.01
CA TRP A 180 6.09 -6.94 13.72
C TRP A 180 7.29 -7.62 13.08
N ILE A 181 7.39 -7.66 11.75
CA ILE A 181 8.55 -8.18 11.04
C ILE A 181 9.82 -7.42 11.46
N HIS A 182 9.74 -6.09 11.50
CA HIS A 182 10.88 -5.27 11.93
C HIS A 182 11.25 -5.47 13.40
N ARG A 183 10.25 -5.65 14.27
CA ARG A 183 10.46 -5.94 15.68
C ARG A 183 11.09 -7.30 15.90
N LEU A 184 10.62 -8.32 15.19
CA LEU A 184 11.19 -9.66 15.22
C LEU A 184 12.68 -9.65 14.87
N GLN A 185 13.06 -8.94 13.79
CA GLN A 185 14.46 -8.79 13.37
C GLN A 185 15.33 -8.10 14.42
N LYS A 186 14.76 -7.19 15.19
CA LYS A 186 15.45 -6.42 16.24
C LYS A 186 15.31 -7.06 17.62
N LYS A 187 14.69 -8.23 17.73
CA LYS A 187 14.37 -8.89 19.00
C LYS A 187 13.60 -7.99 19.97
N GLN A 188 12.65 -7.22 19.43
CA GLN A 188 11.77 -6.38 20.21
C GLN A 188 10.42 -7.07 20.41
N PRO A 189 9.75 -6.88 21.57
CA PRO A 189 8.47 -7.51 21.81
C PRO A 189 7.41 -7.06 20.79
N LEU A 190 6.49 -7.95 20.44
CA LEU A 190 5.35 -7.62 19.61
C LEU A 190 4.24 -7.02 20.46
N ALA A 191 3.47 -6.11 19.86
CA ALA A 191 2.31 -5.51 20.51
C ALA A 191 1.15 -5.49 19.51
N ALA A 192 -0.06 -5.87 19.97
CA ALA A 192 -1.25 -5.90 19.15
C ALA A 192 -2.50 -5.50 19.94
N PRO A 193 -3.42 -4.67 19.35
CA PRO A 193 -4.71 -4.43 19.95
C PRO A 193 -5.58 -5.70 19.88
N SER A 194 -6.26 -6.01 20.99
CA SER A 194 -7.11 -7.19 21.12
C SER A 194 -8.57 -6.93 20.79
N ASP A 195 -8.99 -5.67 20.80
CA ASP A 195 -10.38 -5.22 20.64
C ASP A 195 -10.71 -4.69 19.23
N VAL A 196 -9.71 -4.49 18.40
CA VAL A 196 -9.88 -3.95 17.04
C VAL A 196 -10.01 -5.07 16.04
N LYS A 197 -11.17 -5.18 15.39
CA LYS A 197 -11.42 -6.06 14.25
C LYS A 197 -11.29 -5.27 12.95
N ARG A 198 -10.72 -5.87 11.92
CA ARG A 198 -10.58 -5.28 10.59
C ARG A 198 -10.71 -6.35 9.51
N TYR A 199 -11.10 -5.90 8.33
CA TYR A 199 -10.96 -6.69 7.11
C TYR A 199 -9.52 -6.62 6.61
N PHE A 200 -9.04 -7.74 6.11
CA PHE A 200 -7.73 -7.83 5.46
C PHE A 200 -7.87 -8.44 4.08
N VAL A 201 -7.10 -7.91 3.15
CA VAL A 201 -6.87 -8.51 1.84
C VAL A 201 -5.38 -8.83 1.71
N SER A 202 -5.06 -9.88 0.99
CA SER A 202 -3.67 -10.17 0.69
C SER A 202 -3.10 -9.15 -0.31
N PRO A 203 -1.78 -8.98 -0.38
CA PRO A 203 -1.16 -8.14 -1.41
C PRO A 203 -1.50 -8.59 -2.82
N GLU A 204 -1.55 -9.90 -3.06
CA GLU A 204 -1.90 -10.47 -4.35
C GLU A 204 -3.35 -10.13 -4.74
N GLU A 205 -4.32 -10.33 -3.85
CA GLU A 205 -5.72 -9.94 -4.06
C GLU A 205 -5.84 -8.45 -4.35
N SER A 206 -5.12 -7.60 -3.60
CA SER A 206 -5.13 -6.15 -3.85
C SER A 206 -4.61 -5.81 -5.25
N GLY A 207 -3.53 -6.46 -5.70
CA GLY A 207 -3.01 -6.32 -7.06
C GLY A 207 -4.01 -6.78 -8.13
N GLN A 208 -4.69 -7.90 -7.91
CA GLN A 208 -5.72 -8.43 -8.81
C GLN A 208 -6.92 -7.47 -8.92
N ILE A 209 -7.40 -6.90 -7.81
CA ILE A 209 -8.49 -5.92 -7.83
C ILE A 209 -8.07 -4.66 -8.58
N CYS A 210 -6.85 -4.16 -8.40
CA CYS A 210 -6.33 -3.05 -9.20
C CYS A 210 -6.35 -3.37 -10.70
N MET A 211 -5.93 -4.57 -11.09
CA MET A 211 -5.94 -5.00 -12.48
C MET A 211 -7.33 -5.13 -13.06
N LEU A 212 -8.27 -5.71 -12.29
CA LEU A 212 -9.68 -5.78 -12.72
C LEU A 212 -10.25 -4.37 -12.96
N ALA A 213 -9.99 -3.43 -12.03
CA ALA A 213 -10.41 -2.05 -12.18
C ALA A 213 -9.78 -1.36 -13.40
N CYS A 214 -8.48 -1.61 -13.66
CA CYS A 214 -7.76 -1.03 -14.81
C CYS A 214 -8.18 -1.60 -16.17
N ILE A 215 -8.52 -2.89 -16.24
CA ILE A 215 -8.77 -3.57 -17.53
C ILE A 215 -10.25 -3.68 -17.83
N LEU A 216 -11.06 -4.12 -16.86
CA LEU A 216 -12.48 -4.41 -17.05
C LEU A 216 -13.39 -3.27 -16.61
N GLY A 217 -12.89 -2.34 -15.79
CA GLY A 217 -13.70 -1.25 -15.25
C GLY A 217 -14.25 -0.33 -16.33
N ASN A 218 -15.50 0.07 -16.16
CA ASN A 218 -16.11 1.15 -16.93
C ASN A 218 -15.88 2.48 -16.20
N GLY A 219 -15.93 3.57 -16.95
CA GLY A 219 -15.73 4.89 -16.36
C GLY A 219 -16.76 5.20 -15.27
N GLY A 220 -16.29 5.79 -14.16
CA GLY A 220 -17.12 6.14 -13.01
C GLY A 220 -17.29 5.01 -11.97
N GLU A 221 -16.66 3.85 -12.15
CA GLU A 221 -16.80 2.71 -11.24
C GLU A 221 -15.79 2.75 -10.09
N VAL A 222 -16.27 2.32 -8.91
CA VAL A 222 -15.47 2.12 -7.69
C VAL A 222 -15.45 0.63 -7.36
N PHE A 223 -14.28 0.01 -7.42
CA PHE A 223 -14.10 -1.41 -7.11
C PHE A 223 -13.80 -1.61 -5.62
N PHE A 224 -14.36 -2.61 -5.03
CA PHE A 224 -14.04 -3.02 -3.65
C PHE A 224 -14.32 -4.51 -3.44
N PRO A 225 -13.54 -5.19 -2.55
CA PRO A 225 -13.80 -6.59 -2.23
C PRO A 225 -15.11 -6.72 -1.46
N LYS A 226 -15.93 -7.71 -1.80
CA LYS A 226 -17.12 -8.07 -1.04
C LYS A 226 -16.70 -8.96 0.13
N LEU A 227 -16.62 -8.38 1.33
CA LEU A 227 -16.21 -9.06 2.55
C LEU A 227 -17.39 -9.11 3.54
N GLY A 228 -17.68 -10.30 4.09
CA GLY A 228 -18.68 -10.49 5.15
C GLY A 228 -18.09 -10.25 6.54
N GLU A 229 -18.94 -9.95 7.53
CA GLU A 229 -18.49 -9.70 8.91
C GLU A 229 -17.69 -10.86 9.53
N GLU A 230 -17.97 -12.09 9.09
CA GLU A 230 -17.26 -13.30 9.48
C GLU A 230 -15.79 -13.33 9.06
N GLN A 231 -15.40 -12.50 8.08
CA GLN A 231 -14.02 -12.38 7.60
C GLN A 231 -13.20 -11.32 8.36
N MET A 232 -13.83 -10.66 9.34
CA MET A 232 -13.09 -9.70 10.19
C MET A 232 -12.18 -10.43 11.18
N LEU A 233 -10.91 -10.05 11.19
CA LEU A 233 -9.90 -10.57 12.10
C LEU A 233 -9.48 -9.52 13.12
N THR A 234 -9.14 -9.97 14.34
CA THR A 234 -8.48 -9.09 15.30
C THR A 234 -6.98 -9.03 15.02
N PHE A 235 -6.34 -7.91 15.36
CA PHE A 235 -4.88 -7.85 15.26
C PHE A 235 -4.19 -8.85 16.19
N SER A 236 -4.80 -9.18 17.34
CA SER A 236 -4.25 -10.21 18.23
C SER A 236 -4.25 -11.59 17.59
N SER A 237 -5.34 -12.00 16.89
CA SER A 237 -5.36 -13.29 16.20
C SER A 237 -4.32 -13.36 15.08
N ILE A 238 -4.17 -12.29 14.30
CA ILE A 238 -3.13 -12.22 13.24
C ILE A 238 -1.73 -12.27 13.85
N CYS A 239 -1.52 -11.64 15.01
CA CYS A 239 -0.25 -11.68 15.71
C CYS A 239 0.08 -13.09 16.19
N ASP A 240 -0.90 -13.83 16.70
CA ASP A 240 -0.73 -15.24 17.10
C ASP A 240 -0.32 -16.10 15.90
N ASP A 241 -1.03 -15.97 14.79
CA ASP A 241 -0.71 -16.70 13.57
C ASP A 241 0.67 -16.32 13.00
N PHE A 242 1.03 -15.04 13.07
CA PHE A 242 2.34 -14.56 12.65
C PHE A 242 3.47 -15.16 13.50
N VAL A 243 3.36 -15.13 14.83
CA VAL A 243 4.37 -15.69 15.75
C VAL A 243 4.56 -17.18 15.48
N LYS A 244 3.45 -17.91 15.29
CA LYS A 244 3.45 -19.34 14.98
C LYS A 244 4.08 -19.61 13.60
N ALA A 245 3.75 -18.81 12.58
CA ALA A 245 4.30 -18.96 11.23
C ALA A 245 5.81 -18.70 11.16
N GLU A 246 6.33 -17.82 12.02
CA GLU A 246 7.77 -17.57 12.17
C GLU A 246 8.49 -18.62 13.02
N GLY A 247 7.77 -19.66 13.49
CA GLY A 247 8.33 -20.80 14.23
C GLY A 247 8.46 -20.59 15.74
N PHE A 248 7.84 -19.53 16.27
CA PHE A 248 7.93 -19.22 17.69
C PHE A 248 6.67 -19.67 18.47
N LYS A 249 6.85 -19.89 19.76
CA LYS A 249 5.78 -20.02 20.76
C LYS A 249 5.54 -18.67 21.43
N LYS A 250 4.30 -18.23 21.46
CA LYS A 250 3.90 -16.99 22.10
C LYS A 250 4.09 -17.06 23.62
N VAL A 251 4.69 -16.02 24.18
CA VAL A 251 4.69 -15.71 25.60
C VAL A 251 3.94 -14.40 25.81
N GLU A 252 2.75 -14.48 26.36
CA GLU A 252 1.92 -13.31 26.63
C GLU A 252 2.40 -12.59 27.88
N CYS A 253 2.82 -11.34 27.73
CA CYS A 253 3.28 -10.47 28.79
C CYS A 253 2.15 -9.50 29.20
N LYS A 254 2.07 -9.16 30.48
CA LYS A 254 1.02 -8.30 31.03
C LYS A 254 1.12 -6.84 30.59
N ASN A 255 2.33 -6.39 30.27
CA ASN A 255 2.59 -5.01 29.90
C ASN A 255 3.92 -4.87 29.12
N ASP A 256 4.13 -3.70 28.52
CA ASP A 256 5.31 -3.35 27.75
C ASP A 256 6.64 -3.50 28.54
N PRO A 257 6.77 -3.04 29.82
CA PRO A 257 7.99 -3.23 30.60
C PRO A 257 8.38 -4.70 30.79
N GLU A 258 7.42 -5.57 31.11
CA GLU A 258 7.63 -7.01 31.26
C GLU A 258 8.10 -7.63 29.94
N ALA A 259 7.44 -7.30 28.82
CA ALA A 259 7.79 -7.80 27.51
C ALA A 259 9.17 -7.34 27.05
N LYS A 260 9.55 -6.08 27.32
CA LYS A 260 10.88 -5.56 27.01
C LYS A 260 11.96 -6.25 27.84
N LYS A 261 11.71 -6.51 29.10
CA LYS A 261 12.61 -7.26 29.96
C LYS A 261 12.77 -8.69 29.45
N TYR A 262 11.64 -9.37 29.16
CA TYR A 262 11.69 -10.73 28.59
C TYR A 262 12.50 -10.78 27.29
N ALA A 263 12.27 -9.83 26.37
CA ALA A 263 12.99 -9.75 25.10
C ALA A 263 14.50 -9.49 25.29
N ALA A 264 14.90 -8.71 26.31
CA ALA A 264 16.29 -8.45 26.63
C ALA A 264 17.00 -9.67 27.20
N ASP A 265 16.29 -10.45 28.01
CA ASP A 265 16.82 -11.65 28.69
C ASP A 265 16.68 -12.92 27.81
N MET A 266 16.05 -12.83 26.64
CA MET A 266 15.77 -13.95 25.75
C MET A 266 17.04 -14.49 25.09
N ASP A 267 17.26 -15.80 25.22
CA ASP A 267 18.34 -16.52 24.53
C ASP A 267 18.17 -16.46 23.01
N TYR A 268 19.31 -16.55 22.27
CA TYR A 268 19.34 -16.53 20.81
C TYR A 268 18.64 -17.76 20.18
N GLU A 269 18.61 -18.86 20.90
CA GLU A 269 18.00 -20.13 20.45
C GLU A 269 16.59 -20.35 21.02
N SER A 270 16.01 -19.34 21.70
CA SER A 270 14.68 -19.47 22.31
C SER A 270 13.60 -19.59 21.25
N ASP A 271 12.77 -20.62 21.38
CA ASP A 271 11.54 -20.82 20.60
C ASP A 271 10.39 -19.93 21.10
N ASN A 272 10.59 -19.18 22.20
CA ASN A 272 9.56 -18.36 22.83
C ASN A 272 9.70 -16.91 22.41
N TYR A 273 8.58 -16.23 22.13
CA TYR A 273 8.59 -14.82 21.73
C TYR A 273 7.57 -13.98 22.52
N PRO A 274 8.00 -12.84 23.12
CA PRO A 274 7.14 -12.02 23.96
C PRO A 274 6.15 -11.19 23.13
N VAL A 275 4.88 -11.23 23.53
CA VAL A 275 3.77 -10.50 22.91
C VAL A 275 2.97 -9.78 24.01
N VAL A 276 2.56 -8.54 23.73
CA VAL A 276 1.66 -7.76 24.58
C VAL A 276 0.37 -7.46 23.86
N TYR A 277 -0.76 -7.75 24.48
CA TYR A 277 -2.07 -7.33 24.00
C TYR A 277 -2.55 -6.13 24.81
N PHE A 278 -3.13 -5.16 24.12
CA PHE A 278 -3.69 -3.97 24.73
C PHE A 278 -5.06 -3.65 24.13
N LYS A 279 -5.86 -2.86 24.83
CA LYS A 279 -7.06 -2.25 24.27
C LYS A 279 -6.68 -0.96 23.57
N SER A 280 -7.22 -0.72 22.38
CA SER A 280 -6.99 0.55 21.69
C SER A 280 -7.74 1.66 22.39
N ASP A 281 -7.07 2.78 22.65
CA ASP A 281 -7.72 4.03 23.06
C ASP A 281 -8.45 4.60 21.81
N THR A 282 -9.65 4.10 21.53
CA THR A 282 -10.52 4.63 20.46
C THR A 282 -11.58 5.53 21.04
#